data_676ef2adde939ff22873547d647b0016
#
_entry.id   676ef2adde939ff22873547d647b0016
#
_cell.length_a   1.000
_cell.length_b   1.000
_cell.length_c   1.000
_cell.angle_alpha   90.00
_cell.angle_beta   90.00
_cell.angle_gamma   90.00
#
_symmetry.space_group_name_H-M   'P 1'
#
loop_
_entity.id
_entity.type
_entity.pdbx_description
1 polymer ?
#
loop_
_entity_poly.entity_id
_entity_poly.type
_entity_poly.pdbx_seq_one_letter_code
_entity_poly.pdbx_strand_id
1 'polypeptide(L)'
;ASDVYKRQYVNSGNKYKAINIKTLPYPGFPTDLQQPIIPFLTQCHGTSTVEETIYENRFQNIYDTNRMGASIIVKNNKIAKVKGITPLQGKNVTATDLRGGASMLICGLIADGTTTIDNVKYILRGYDDICGKLTKVGAKIELI
;
A
#
# COMPACT_ATOMS: atom_id res chain seq x y z
N ALA A 1 -3.83 -23.20 -25.09
CA ALA A 1 -3.40 -21.88 -24.64
C ALA A 1 -2.18 -22.04 -23.74
N SER A 2 -1.06 -21.62 -24.24
CA SER A 2 0.19 -21.72 -23.49
C SER A 2 0.20 -20.67 -22.39
N ASP A 3 0.37 -21.10 -21.16
CA ASP A 3 0.64 -20.27 -19.99
C ASP A 3 2.03 -19.62 -20.09
N VAL A 4 2.18 -18.69 -20.98
CA VAL A 4 3.49 -18.14 -21.36
C VAL A 4 4.08 -17.23 -20.29
N TYR A 5 3.32 -16.74 -19.30
CA TYR A 5 3.78 -15.66 -18.43
C TYR A 5 3.68 -15.95 -16.93
N LYS A 6 4.30 -17.05 -16.52
CA LYS A 6 4.30 -17.41 -15.10
C LYS A 6 5.44 -16.79 -14.28
N ARG A 7 6.28 -15.95 -14.88
CA ARG A 7 7.43 -15.35 -14.19
C ARG A 7 7.60 -13.90 -14.59
N GLN A 8 7.74 -13.04 -13.59
CA GLN A 8 8.17 -11.66 -13.76
C GLN A 8 9.52 -11.48 -13.11
N TYR A 9 10.40 -10.74 -13.78
CA TYR A 9 11.64 -10.26 -13.18
C TYR A 9 11.45 -8.80 -12.81
N VAL A 10 11.56 -8.51 -11.52
CA VAL A 10 11.48 -7.14 -11.01
C VAL A 10 12.84 -6.78 -10.43
N ASN A 11 13.48 -5.79 -11.03
CA ASN A 11 14.70 -5.21 -10.51
C ASN A 11 14.39 -3.79 -10.05
N SER A 12 14.39 -3.58 -8.75
CA SER A 12 14.26 -2.25 -8.15
C SER A 12 15.63 -1.59 -8.16
N GLY A 13 15.83 -0.58 -8.97
CA GLY A 13 16.99 0.32 -8.81
C GLY A 13 16.99 0.98 -7.42
N ASN A 14 18.09 1.61 -7.03
CA ASN A 14 18.26 2.20 -5.70
C ASN A 14 17.54 3.54 -5.49
N LYS A 15 16.80 4.05 -6.48
CA LYS A 15 16.14 5.36 -6.39
C LYS A 15 14.76 5.30 -7.01
N TYR A 16 13.76 5.51 -6.19
CA TYR A 16 12.37 5.64 -6.63
C TYR A 16 12.00 7.11 -6.78
N LYS A 17 11.28 7.44 -7.84
CA LYS A 17 10.82 8.81 -8.11
C LYS A 17 9.31 8.90 -7.88
N ALA A 18 8.87 10.07 -7.42
CA ALA A 18 7.46 10.40 -7.33
C ALA A 18 6.78 10.30 -8.70
N ILE A 19 5.53 9.85 -8.69
CA ILE A 19 4.69 9.69 -9.89
C ILE A 19 3.29 10.25 -9.63
N ASN A 20 2.58 10.59 -10.71
CA ASN A 20 1.18 10.94 -10.65
C ASN A 20 0.33 9.77 -11.16
N ILE A 21 -0.65 9.39 -10.36
CA ILE A 21 -1.55 8.28 -10.63
C ILE A 21 -2.97 8.81 -10.68
N LYS A 22 -3.74 8.34 -11.67
CA LYS A 22 -5.18 8.53 -11.75
C LYS A 22 -5.84 7.18 -11.96
N THR A 23 -6.77 6.81 -11.08
CA THR A 23 -7.54 5.58 -11.28
C THR A 23 -8.51 5.76 -12.43
N LEU A 24 -8.56 4.78 -13.32
CA LEU A 24 -9.42 4.76 -14.51
C LEU A 24 -9.88 3.33 -14.77
N PRO A 25 -11.03 3.14 -15.47
CA PRO A 25 -11.39 1.83 -15.99
C PRO A 25 -10.28 1.25 -16.88
N TYR A 26 -10.27 -0.08 -16.98
CA TYR A 26 -9.30 -0.77 -17.85
C TYR A 26 -9.24 -0.13 -19.26
N PRO A 27 -8.05 0.12 -19.83
CA PRO A 27 -6.71 -0.30 -19.39
C PRO A 27 -5.99 0.73 -18.48
N GLY A 28 -6.70 1.64 -17.82
CA GLY A 28 -6.10 2.61 -16.89
C GLY A 28 -5.60 1.99 -15.59
N PHE A 29 -5.09 2.81 -14.69
CA PHE A 29 -4.59 2.34 -13.39
C PHE A 29 -5.77 1.83 -12.54
N PRO A 30 -5.74 0.57 -12.06
CA PRO A 30 -6.87 -0.03 -11.37
C PRO A 30 -7.04 0.56 -9.96
N THR A 31 -8.28 0.87 -9.59
CA THR A 31 -8.62 1.39 -8.26
C THR A 31 -8.24 0.42 -7.13
N ASP A 32 -8.19 -0.88 -7.39
CA ASP A 32 -7.79 -1.89 -6.41
C ASP A 32 -6.30 -1.80 -6.00
N LEU A 33 -5.48 -1.16 -6.79
CA LEU A 33 -4.07 -0.89 -6.46
C LEU A 33 -3.86 0.50 -5.84
N GLN A 34 -4.90 1.33 -5.78
CA GLN A 34 -4.79 2.72 -5.31
C GLN A 34 -4.33 2.79 -3.84
N GLN A 35 -4.97 2.05 -2.93
CA GLN A 35 -4.56 2.04 -1.52
C GLN A 35 -3.21 1.33 -1.31
N PRO A 36 -2.96 0.13 -1.89
CA PRO A 36 -1.70 -0.58 -1.71
C PRO A 36 -0.46 0.13 -2.25
N ILE A 37 -0.58 1.00 -3.25
CA ILE A 37 0.59 1.72 -3.78
C ILE A 37 1.03 2.90 -2.91
N ILE A 38 0.13 3.46 -2.10
CA ILE A 38 0.41 4.66 -1.29
C ILE A 38 1.62 4.46 -0.35
N PRO A 39 1.75 3.35 0.41
CA PRO A 39 2.92 3.13 1.24
C PRO A 39 4.23 3.16 0.45
N PHE A 40 4.27 2.56 -0.72
CA PHE A 40 5.44 2.61 -1.60
C PHE A 40 5.77 4.06 -2.02
N LEU A 41 4.76 4.87 -2.34
CA LEU A 41 4.95 6.27 -2.71
C LEU A 41 5.54 7.12 -1.58
N THR A 42 5.36 6.73 -0.31
CA THR A 42 6.02 7.41 0.82
C THR A 42 7.54 7.26 0.79
N GLN A 43 8.05 6.27 0.08
CA GLN A 43 9.48 5.98 -0.07
C GLN A 43 10.08 6.54 -1.38
N CYS A 44 9.28 7.24 -2.18
CA CYS A 44 9.73 7.84 -3.44
C CYS A 44 10.25 9.27 -3.23
N HIS A 45 11.32 9.66 -3.91
CA HIS A 45 11.81 11.04 -3.89
C HIS A 45 10.82 12.00 -4.55
N GLY A 46 10.37 13.00 -3.83
CA GLY A 46 9.46 14.04 -4.32
C GLY A 46 8.04 13.88 -3.81
N THR A 47 7.08 14.49 -4.48
CA THR A 47 5.66 14.42 -4.11
C THR A 47 4.87 13.73 -5.21
N SER A 48 4.27 12.61 -4.86
CA SER A 48 3.33 11.88 -5.74
C SER A 48 1.92 12.40 -5.56
N THR A 49 1.13 12.35 -6.64
CA THR A 49 -0.30 12.65 -6.61
C THR A 49 -1.08 11.41 -6.98
N VAL A 50 -2.07 11.04 -6.16
CA VAL A 50 -2.98 9.93 -6.43
C VAL A 50 -4.40 10.48 -6.49
N GLU A 51 -5.02 10.41 -7.68
CA GLU A 51 -6.40 10.81 -7.92
C GLU A 51 -7.29 9.58 -8.03
N GLU A 52 -8.28 9.46 -7.13
CA GLU A 52 -9.29 8.39 -7.17
C GLU A 52 -10.54 8.89 -7.89
N THR A 53 -10.90 8.24 -9.00
CA THR A 53 -12.06 8.64 -9.82
C THR A 53 -13.16 7.59 -9.91
N ILE A 54 -12.93 6.39 -9.38
CA ILE A 54 -13.85 5.25 -9.51
C ILE A 54 -14.74 5.11 -8.28
N TYR A 55 -14.14 5.20 -7.08
CA TYR A 55 -14.85 5.02 -5.82
C TYR A 55 -14.73 6.23 -4.90
N GLU A 56 -15.76 6.43 -4.12
CA GLU A 56 -15.74 7.40 -3.03
C GLU A 56 -15.09 6.80 -1.78
N ASN A 57 -14.53 7.66 -0.90
CA ASN A 57 -14.00 7.29 0.42
C ASN A 57 -12.90 6.21 0.42
N ARG A 58 -12.03 6.18 -0.59
CA ARG A 58 -10.93 5.22 -0.68
C ARG A 58 -9.61 5.66 -0.04
N PHE A 59 -9.62 6.66 0.84
CA PHE A 59 -8.43 7.17 1.52
C PHE A 59 -8.47 6.96 3.03
N GLN A 60 -9.28 6.04 3.54
CA GLN A 60 -9.41 5.78 4.98
C GLN A 60 -8.10 5.29 5.61
N ASN A 61 -7.30 4.52 4.88
CA ASN A 61 -5.99 4.04 5.29
C ASN A 61 -4.97 5.16 5.53
N ILE A 62 -5.19 6.37 5.00
CA ILE A 62 -4.26 7.50 5.14
C ILE A 62 -4.11 7.94 6.59
N TYR A 63 -5.17 7.84 7.39
CA TYR A 63 -5.11 8.19 8.81
C TYR A 63 -4.01 7.40 9.53
N ASP A 64 -4.04 6.08 9.42
CA ASP A 64 -3.05 5.22 10.06
C ASP A 64 -1.67 5.32 9.37
N THR A 65 -1.62 5.48 8.06
CA THR A 65 -0.35 5.71 7.35
C THR A 65 0.35 6.98 7.87
N ASN A 66 -0.38 8.07 8.08
CA ASN A 66 0.17 9.31 8.65
C ASN A 66 0.59 9.12 10.13
N ARG A 67 -0.16 8.34 10.93
CA ARG A 67 0.24 8.00 12.31
C ARG A 67 1.57 7.23 12.34
N MET A 68 1.86 6.44 11.33
CA MET A 68 3.14 5.74 11.17
C MET A 68 4.29 6.65 10.74
N GLY A 69 4.04 7.92 10.43
CA GLY A 69 5.07 8.91 10.09
C GLY A 69 5.03 9.41 8.65
N ALA A 70 4.06 8.98 7.83
CA ALA A 70 3.89 9.52 6.49
C ALA A 70 3.45 10.98 6.48
N SER A 71 3.68 11.66 5.37
CA SER A 71 3.21 13.03 5.13
C SER A 71 2.28 13.05 3.91
N ILE A 72 1.00 12.78 4.17
CA ILE A 72 -0.02 12.65 3.13
C ILE A 72 -1.17 13.61 3.42
N ILE A 73 -1.54 14.40 2.42
CA ILE A 73 -2.67 15.34 2.47
C ILE A 73 -3.73 14.90 1.47
N VAL A 74 -4.95 14.69 1.94
CA VAL A 74 -6.10 14.36 1.10
C VAL A 74 -6.95 15.61 0.86
N LYS A 75 -7.27 15.89 -0.40
CA LYS A 75 -8.14 16.99 -0.82
C LYS A 75 -9.44 16.45 -1.40
N ASN A 76 -10.56 17.02 -0.97
CA ASN A 76 -11.90 16.69 -1.47
C ASN A 76 -12.22 15.19 -1.48
N ASN A 77 -11.58 14.41 -0.63
CA ASN A 77 -11.70 12.95 -0.57
C ASN A 77 -11.42 12.23 -1.92
N LYS A 78 -10.71 12.90 -2.84
CA LYS A 78 -10.43 12.41 -4.20
C LYS A 78 -8.96 12.43 -4.58
N ILE A 79 -8.17 13.30 -3.99
CA ILE A 79 -6.77 13.51 -4.38
C ILE A 79 -5.89 13.43 -3.14
N ALA A 80 -4.97 12.46 -3.10
CA ALA A 80 -3.93 12.38 -2.10
C ALA A 80 -2.61 12.89 -2.66
N LYS A 81 -1.96 13.80 -1.93
CA LYS A 81 -0.56 14.21 -2.16
C LYS A 81 0.32 13.50 -1.15
N VAL A 82 1.20 12.66 -1.64
CA VAL A 82 2.10 11.82 -0.84
C VAL A 82 3.51 12.38 -0.97
N LYS A 83 4.00 12.99 0.10
CA LYS A 83 5.39 13.47 0.15
C LYS A 83 6.31 12.32 0.56
N GLY A 84 7.35 12.08 -0.16
CA GLY A 84 8.44 11.15 0.18
C GLY A 84 9.79 11.86 0.12
N ILE A 85 10.85 11.37 0.72
CA ILE A 85 10.90 10.13 1.51
C ILE A 85 10.45 10.44 2.93
N THR A 86 9.57 9.61 3.48
CA THR A 86 9.17 9.70 4.89
C THR A 86 9.44 8.35 5.56
N PRO A 87 10.32 8.28 6.59
CA PRO A 87 10.54 7.04 7.33
C PRO A 87 9.27 6.68 8.11
N LEU A 88 8.80 5.45 7.92
CA LEU A 88 7.66 4.92 8.68
C LEU A 88 8.13 4.22 9.94
N GLN A 89 7.33 4.32 11.01
CA GLN A 89 7.56 3.66 12.30
C GLN A 89 6.45 2.67 12.59
N GLY A 90 6.80 1.52 13.14
CA GLY A 90 5.85 0.50 13.56
C GLY A 90 4.82 1.05 14.55
N LYS A 91 3.55 0.71 14.35
CA LYS A 91 2.41 1.14 15.16
C LYS A 91 1.33 0.06 15.20
N ASN A 92 0.42 0.19 16.16
CA ASN A 92 -0.86 -0.50 16.08
C ASN A 92 -1.77 0.24 15.10
N VAL A 93 -2.20 -0.45 14.06
CA VAL A 93 -3.04 0.07 12.98
C VAL A 93 -4.21 -0.88 12.72
N THR A 94 -5.24 -0.40 12.04
CA THR A 94 -6.46 -1.18 11.81
C THR A 94 -6.74 -1.35 10.32
N ALA A 95 -6.99 -2.58 9.89
CA ALA A 95 -7.49 -2.84 8.55
C ALA A 95 -8.94 -2.37 8.44
N THR A 96 -9.20 -1.35 7.61
CA THR A 96 -10.53 -0.78 7.39
C THR A 96 -11.37 -1.59 6.40
N ASP A 97 -10.69 -2.14 5.42
CA ASP A 97 -11.24 -2.98 4.35
C ASP A 97 -10.12 -3.84 3.76
N LEU A 98 -10.43 -4.61 2.71
CA LEU A 98 -9.47 -5.49 2.06
C LEU A 98 -8.23 -4.74 1.52
N ARG A 99 -8.43 -3.63 0.82
CA ARG A 99 -7.33 -2.88 0.18
C ARG A 99 -6.60 -1.99 1.19
N GLY A 100 -7.32 -1.42 2.14
CA GLY A 100 -6.74 -0.71 3.28
C GLY A 100 -5.89 -1.64 4.15
N GLY A 101 -6.35 -2.86 4.40
CA GLY A 101 -5.58 -3.88 5.10
C GLY A 101 -4.29 -4.25 4.35
N ALA A 102 -4.35 -4.45 3.03
CA ALA A 102 -3.16 -4.68 2.21
C ALA A 102 -2.19 -3.48 2.27
N SER A 103 -2.71 -2.26 2.28
CA SER A 103 -1.90 -1.04 2.45
C SER A 103 -1.18 -1.03 3.81
N MET A 104 -1.88 -1.37 4.92
CA MET A 104 -1.27 -1.46 6.25
C MET A 104 -0.19 -2.54 6.32
N LEU A 105 -0.40 -3.67 5.64
CA LEU A 105 0.60 -4.73 5.54
C LEU A 105 1.88 -4.20 4.87
N ILE A 106 1.76 -3.49 3.76
CA ILE A 106 2.90 -2.89 3.06
C ILE A 106 3.57 -1.82 3.94
N CYS A 107 2.79 -1.00 4.65
CA CYS A 107 3.34 -0.06 5.64
C CYS A 107 4.20 -0.79 6.69
N GLY A 108 3.69 -1.91 7.23
CA GLY A 108 4.41 -2.71 8.22
C GLY A 108 5.71 -3.31 7.68
N LEU A 109 5.75 -3.71 6.40
CA LEU A 109 6.97 -4.22 5.76
C LEU A 109 8.02 -3.13 5.52
N ILE A 110 7.62 -1.87 5.42
CA ILE A 110 8.50 -0.72 5.19
C ILE A 110 8.98 -0.13 6.52
N ALA A 111 8.14 -0.16 7.56
CA ALA A 111 8.35 0.56 8.81
C ALA A 111 9.49 -0.02 9.64
N ASP A 112 10.20 0.85 10.34
CA ASP A 112 11.11 0.45 11.40
C ASP A 112 10.32 0.03 12.65
N GLY A 113 10.73 -1.07 13.28
CA GLY A 113 10.07 -1.64 14.47
C GLY A 113 8.93 -2.58 14.12
N THR A 114 8.03 -2.81 15.06
CA THR A 114 6.93 -3.77 14.92
C THR A 114 5.61 -3.05 14.61
N THR A 115 4.90 -3.54 13.61
CA THR A 115 3.53 -3.10 13.29
C THR A 115 2.54 -4.20 13.62
N THR A 116 1.55 -3.89 14.43
CA THR A 116 0.41 -4.79 14.69
C THR A 116 -0.79 -4.33 13.89
N ILE A 117 -1.45 -5.25 13.20
CA ILE A 117 -2.61 -4.93 12.34
C ILE A 117 -3.85 -5.61 12.93
N ASP A 118 -4.78 -4.81 13.41
CA ASP A 118 -6.08 -5.29 13.86
C ASP A 118 -7.05 -5.52 12.70
N ASN A 119 -8.13 -6.27 12.95
CA ASN A 119 -9.14 -6.63 11.94
C ASN A 119 -8.59 -7.38 10.71
N VAL A 120 -7.57 -8.19 10.92
CA VAL A 120 -6.88 -8.96 9.85
C VAL A 120 -7.83 -9.86 9.02
N LYS A 121 -9.05 -10.13 9.51
CA LYS A 121 -10.10 -10.86 8.76
C LYS A 121 -10.35 -10.29 7.35
N TYR A 122 -10.21 -8.99 7.17
CA TYR A 122 -10.36 -8.36 5.85
C TYR A 122 -9.25 -8.78 4.90
N ILE A 123 -8.02 -8.91 5.40
CA ILE A 123 -6.86 -9.34 4.62
C ILE A 123 -6.98 -10.83 4.29
N LEU A 124 -7.21 -11.66 5.30
CA LEU A 124 -7.26 -13.12 5.16
C LEU A 124 -8.38 -13.60 4.23
N ARG A 125 -9.48 -12.86 4.14
CA ARG A 125 -10.59 -13.17 3.24
C ARG A 125 -10.22 -13.02 1.76
N GLY A 126 -9.32 -12.12 1.42
CA GLY A 126 -8.99 -11.81 0.03
C GLY A 126 -7.60 -12.22 -0.43
N TYR A 127 -6.73 -12.60 0.49
CA TYR A 127 -5.35 -13.03 0.19
C TYR A 127 -5.08 -14.38 0.83
N ASP A 128 -5.06 -15.40 -0.01
CA ASP A 128 -4.76 -16.78 0.40
C ASP A 128 -3.32 -16.89 0.91
N ASP A 129 -3.14 -17.40 2.13
CA ASP A 129 -1.86 -17.63 2.81
C ASP A 129 -0.85 -16.47 2.67
N ILE A 130 -1.32 -15.24 2.90
CA ILE A 130 -0.48 -14.05 2.70
C ILE A 130 0.76 -14.06 3.59
N CYS A 131 0.63 -14.51 4.86
CA CYS A 131 1.75 -14.59 5.79
C CYS A 131 2.79 -15.61 5.32
N GLY A 132 2.38 -16.82 4.93
CA GLY A 132 3.30 -17.83 4.41
C GLY A 132 3.98 -17.39 3.10
N LYS A 133 3.24 -16.74 2.21
CA LYS A 133 3.80 -16.24 0.94
C LYS A 133 4.84 -15.13 1.17
N LEU A 134 4.56 -14.18 2.06
CA LEU A 134 5.48 -13.11 2.38
C LEU A 134 6.70 -13.62 3.15
N THR A 135 6.53 -14.55 4.07
CA THR A 135 7.66 -15.18 4.79
C THR A 135 8.62 -15.87 3.81
N LYS A 136 8.11 -16.57 2.79
CA LYS A 136 8.93 -17.22 1.76
C LYS A 136 9.81 -16.26 0.97
N VAL A 137 9.43 -14.98 0.88
CA VAL A 137 10.25 -13.94 0.22
C VAL A 137 11.01 -13.07 1.23
N GLY A 138 11.09 -13.48 2.50
CA GLY A 138 11.96 -12.88 3.50
C GLY A 138 11.29 -11.91 4.47
N ALA A 139 9.97 -11.74 4.43
CA ALA A 139 9.28 -10.91 5.41
C ALA A 139 9.25 -11.58 6.78
N LYS A 140 9.40 -10.77 7.84
CA LYS A 140 9.18 -11.19 9.23
C LYS A 140 7.75 -10.86 9.60
N ILE A 141 6.86 -11.82 9.46
CA ILE A 141 5.42 -11.65 9.67
C ILE A 141 4.86 -12.92 10.31
N GLU A 142 3.93 -12.74 11.25
CA GLU A 142 3.22 -13.82 11.91
C GLU A 142 1.75 -13.46 12.14
N LEU A 143 0.92 -14.46 12.26
CA LEU A 143 -0.49 -14.31 12.65
C LEU A 143 -0.60 -14.74 14.11
N ILE A 144 -1.07 -13.81 14.96
CA ILE A 144 -1.23 -13.98 16.41
C ILE A 144 -2.70 -13.95 16.83
#